data_a229ad9feef089439d2b9908156b7743
#
_entry.id   a229ad9feef089439d2b9908156b7743
#
_cell.length_a   1.000
_cell.length_b   1.000
_cell.length_c   1.000
_cell.angle_alpha   90.00
_cell.angle_beta   90.00
_cell.angle_gamma   90.00
#
_symmetry.space_group_name_H-M   'P 1'
#
loop_
_entity.id
_entity.type
_entity.pdbx_description
1 polymer ?
#
loop_
_entity_poly.entity_id
_entity_poly.type
_entity_poly.pdbx_seq_one_letter_code
_entity_poly.pdbx_strand_id
1 'polypeptide(L)'
;MIRLEAGDWRATLAPEQGGALLSLDWRDRPVLRPTPDWATDILQTACFPLVPYANRIADGRFTFEGRSVRLPTLERFAPHALHGDGWLSSWTVENQTASRVEMTLDWTGDAGGWPWPWRANQIVELIGDGLSIALSITNTGDAIMPAGLGLHPYVQRHPDSRLTLSAESVWLTDARQIPERPAAPSQVADWSAGLPLADAPFVDHAYSGWTGEAALEGGGRRVILNADPAAAWVQIYAPLDADFVCIEPVTHRPDAHNAPKSETSGLLPLAPGQSFSVSMALFATDLA
;
A
#
# COMPACT_ATOMS: atom_id res chain seq x y z
N MET A 1 -15.41 -12.31 8.57
CA MET A 1 -14.72 -11.33 9.44
C MET A 1 -13.88 -12.07 10.46
N ILE A 2 -12.58 -11.73 10.58
CA ILE A 2 -11.61 -12.35 11.49
C ILE A 2 -11.20 -11.32 12.54
N ARG A 3 -11.02 -11.77 13.78
CA ARG A 3 -10.45 -10.96 14.87
C ARG A 3 -9.14 -11.58 15.34
N LEU A 4 -8.11 -10.73 15.49
CA LEU A 4 -6.82 -11.10 16.07
C LEU A 4 -6.60 -10.28 17.34
N GLU A 5 -6.00 -10.92 18.36
CA GLU A 5 -5.68 -10.30 19.65
C GLU A 5 -4.33 -10.78 20.16
N ALA A 6 -3.49 -9.83 20.61
CA ALA A 6 -2.22 -10.11 21.30
C ALA A 6 -1.86 -8.94 22.21
N GLY A 7 -1.80 -9.17 23.52
CA GLY A 7 -1.51 -8.11 24.51
C GLY A 7 -2.51 -6.96 24.41
N ASP A 8 -1.98 -5.75 24.20
CA ASP A 8 -2.76 -4.52 24.07
C ASP A 8 -3.26 -4.26 22.61
N TRP A 9 -2.96 -5.17 21.67
CA TRP A 9 -3.27 -5.03 20.24
C TRP A 9 -4.50 -5.83 19.82
N ARG A 10 -5.33 -5.23 19.00
CA ARG A 10 -6.48 -5.87 18.36
C ARG A 10 -6.53 -5.48 16.89
N ALA A 11 -6.86 -6.44 16.03
CA ALA A 11 -7.09 -6.21 14.61
C ALA A 11 -8.36 -6.95 14.14
N THR A 12 -9.07 -6.34 13.21
CA THR A 12 -10.22 -6.97 12.55
C THR A 12 -9.97 -6.99 11.06
N LEU A 13 -10.26 -8.13 10.40
CA LEU A 13 -10.04 -8.32 8.97
C LEU A 13 -11.29 -8.85 8.27
N ALA A 14 -11.39 -8.54 6.98
CA ALA A 14 -12.42 -9.06 6.07
C ALA A 14 -11.73 -9.69 4.84
N PRO A 15 -11.39 -10.99 4.88
CA PRO A 15 -10.77 -11.68 3.75
C PRO A 15 -11.59 -11.58 2.47
N GLU A 16 -12.90 -11.67 2.58
CA GLU A 16 -13.86 -11.56 1.48
C GLU A 16 -13.92 -10.16 0.84
N GLN A 17 -13.42 -9.14 1.53
CA GLN A 17 -13.36 -7.75 1.08
C GLN A 17 -11.89 -7.34 0.82
N GLY A 18 -11.31 -7.85 -0.26
CA GLY A 18 -9.96 -7.48 -0.68
C GLY A 18 -8.82 -7.91 0.26
N GLY A 19 -9.05 -8.85 1.17
CA GLY A 19 -8.07 -9.22 2.20
C GLY A 19 -7.77 -8.08 3.18
N ALA A 20 -8.71 -7.14 3.35
CA ALA A 20 -8.47 -5.90 4.07
C ALA A 20 -8.49 -6.03 5.59
N LEU A 21 -7.71 -5.18 6.27
CA LEU A 21 -7.94 -4.82 7.66
C LEU A 21 -9.09 -3.82 7.73
N LEU A 22 -9.99 -4.02 8.69
CA LEU A 22 -11.07 -3.11 9.02
C LEU A 22 -10.74 -2.21 10.21
N SER A 23 -9.89 -2.68 11.11
CA SER A 23 -9.35 -1.89 12.22
C SER A 23 -8.00 -2.42 12.69
N LEU A 24 -7.21 -1.55 13.28
CA LEU A 24 -6.06 -1.86 14.12
C LEU A 24 -6.07 -0.92 15.31
N ASP A 25 -6.16 -1.50 16.50
CA ASP A 25 -6.22 -0.75 17.75
C ASP A 25 -5.08 -1.16 18.69
N TRP A 26 -4.54 -0.18 19.41
CA TRP A 26 -3.60 -0.36 20.51
C TRP A 26 -4.14 0.31 21.76
N ARG A 27 -4.33 -0.46 22.86
CA ARG A 27 -4.94 0.02 24.11
C ARG A 27 -6.30 0.67 23.88
N ASP A 28 -7.16 -0.01 23.09
CA ASP A 28 -8.50 0.46 22.71
C ASP A 28 -8.53 1.83 21.99
N ARG A 29 -7.41 2.23 21.37
CA ARG A 29 -7.29 3.48 20.58
C ARG A 29 -6.88 3.14 19.14
N PRO A 30 -7.57 3.66 18.13
CA PRO A 30 -7.27 3.38 16.74
C PRO A 30 -5.83 3.78 16.36
N VAL A 31 -5.05 2.86 15.79
CA VAL A 31 -3.76 3.08 15.13
C VAL A 31 -3.96 3.34 13.65
N LEU A 32 -4.83 2.54 13.04
CA LEU A 32 -5.35 2.81 11.71
C LEU A 32 -6.78 3.35 11.80
N ARG A 33 -7.18 4.16 10.85
CA ARG A 33 -8.56 4.65 10.74
C ARG A 33 -9.53 3.46 10.76
N PRO A 34 -10.47 3.38 11.69
CA PRO A 34 -11.43 2.30 11.73
C PRO A 34 -12.39 2.38 10.54
N THR A 35 -12.73 1.24 9.98
CA THR A 35 -13.75 1.14 8.92
C THR A 35 -15.11 1.45 9.52
N PRO A 36 -15.86 2.43 9.01
CA PRO A 36 -17.23 2.70 9.47
C PRO A 36 -18.17 1.50 9.24
N ASP A 37 -19.13 1.28 10.14
CA ASP A 37 -20.09 0.17 10.03
C ASP A 37 -20.93 0.20 8.74
N TRP A 38 -21.11 1.39 8.15
CA TRP A 38 -21.84 1.59 6.90
C TRP A 38 -20.96 1.48 5.65
N ALA A 39 -19.65 1.22 5.82
CA ALA A 39 -18.70 1.17 4.70
C ALA A 39 -19.02 0.01 3.75
N THR A 40 -19.13 0.34 2.47
CA THR A 40 -19.31 -0.62 1.38
C THR A 40 -18.14 -0.60 0.40
N ASP A 41 -17.26 0.40 0.52
CA ASP A 41 -16.12 0.63 -0.35
C ASP A 41 -14.83 0.20 0.34
N ILE A 42 -13.98 -0.52 -0.38
CA ILE A 42 -12.66 -0.95 0.07
C ILE A 42 -11.78 0.25 0.50
N LEU A 43 -11.91 1.41 -0.14
CA LEU A 43 -11.18 2.64 0.21
C LEU A 43 -11.60 3.22 1.57
N GLN A 44 -12.65 2.70 2.19
CA GLN A 44 -13.08 3.08 3.53
C GLN A 44 -12.50 2.16 4.60
N THR A 45 -11.79 1.10 4.21
CA THR A 45 -11.13 0.17 5.14
C THR A 45 -9.87 0.75 5.76
N ALA A 46 -9.28 0.05 6.71
CA ALA A 46 -8.11 0.52 7.45
C ALA A 46 -6.79 0.26 6.72
N CYS A 47 -6.70 -0.84 5.98
CA CYS A 47 -5.54 -1.20 5.13
C CYS A 47 -5.93 -2.31 4.17
N PHE A 48 -5.37 -2.30 2.96
CA PHE A 48 -5.54 -3.38 1.99
C PHE A 48 -4.26 -3.64 1.18
N PRO A 49 -4.09 -4.87 0.64
CA PRO A 49 -2.93 -5.22 -0.19
C PRO A 49 -3.05 -4.65 -1.60
N LEU A 50 -1.91 -4.29 -2.18
CA LEU A 50 -1.77 -3.83 -3.56
C LEU A 50 -0.99 -4.89 -4.34
N VAL A 51 -1.70 -5.64 -5.19
CA VAL A 51 -1.16 -6.74 -6.01
C VAL A 51 -2.03 -6.93 -7.25
N PRO A 52 -1.46 -7.20 -8.44
CA PRO A 52 -0.07 -7.43 -8.79
C PRO A 52 0.71 -6.13 -9.08
N TYR A 53 0.15 -4.97 -8.80
CA TYR A 53 0.81 -3.67 -8.87
C TYR A 53 0.15 -2.66 -7.92
N ALA A 54 0.88 -1.60 -7.59
CA ALA A 54 0.42 -0.49 -6.78
C ALA A 54 0.13 0.74 -7.63
N ASN A 55 -0.81 1.56 -7.21
CA ASN A 55 -1.15 2.86 -7.80
C ASN A 55 -1.60 2.78 -9.28
N ARG A 56 -1.45 3.88 -10.05
CA ARG A 56 -2.02 4.05 -11.39
C ARG A 56 -1.18 3.43 -12.48
N ILE A 57 -1.86 2.91 -13.54
CA ILE A 57 -1.30 2.66 -14.86
C ILE A 57 -2.03 3.59 -15.84
N ALA A 58 -1.29 4.45 -16.52
CA ALA A 58 -1.82 5.48 -17.41
C ALA A 58 -2.72 4.88 -18.50
N ASP A 59 -3.93 5.42 -18.63
CA ASP A 59 -4.96 5.01 -19.60
C ASP A 59 -5.31 3.52 -19.56
N GLY A 60 -4.96 2.83 -18.44
CA GLY A 60 -5.11 1.39 -18.28
C GLY A 60 -4.33 0.57 -19.32
N ARG A 61 -3.20 1.08 -19.82
CA ARG A 61 -2.46 0.46 -20.93
C ARG A 61 -0.96 0.45 -20.67
N PHE A 62 -0.33 -0.64 -21.08
CA PHE A 62 1.13 -0.75 -21.14
C PHE A 62 1.56 -1.85 -22.13
N THR A 63 2.85 -1.89 -22.43
CA THR A 63 3.44 -2.98 -23.23
C THR A 63 4.56 -3.63 -22.43
N PHE A 64 4.49 -4.96 -22.28
CA PHE A 64 5.51 -5.73 -21.59
C PHE A 64 5.91 -6.96 -22.44
N GLU A 65 7.22 -7.13 -22.68
CA GLU A 65 7.79 -8.21 -23.52
C GLU A 65 7.06 -8.35 -24.88
N GLY A 66 6.76 -7.20 -25.52
CA GLY A 66 6.06 -7.16 -26.82
C GLY A 66 4.54 -7.40 -26.76
N ARG A 67 4.00 -7.75 -25.61
CA ARG A 67 2.56 -7.92 -25.39
C ARG A 67 1.94 -6.57 -24.98
N SER A 68 0.97 -6.08 -25.77
CA SER A 68 0.13 -4.94 -25.40
C SER A 68 -0.96 -5.40 -24.44
N VAL A 69 -1.11 -4.71 -23.31
CA VAL A 69 -2.08 -4.99 -22.26
C VAL A 69 -3.03 -3.82 -22.12
N ARG A 70 -4.31 -4.12 -21.96
CA ARG A 70 -5.35 -3.18 -21.61
C ARG A 70 -6.06 -3.68 -20.36
N LEU A 71 -6.04 -2.86 -19.30
CA LEU A 71 -6.67 -3.16 -18.03
C LEU A 71 -8.05 -2.49 -17.92
N PRO A 72 -8.99 -3.07 -17.19
CA PRO A 72 -10.23 -2.41 -16.85
C PRO A 72 -9.95 -1.20 -15.97
N THR A 73 -10.81 -0.19 -16.08
CA THR A 73 -10.74 1.02 -15.27
C THR A 73 -12.03 1.17 -14.48
N LEU A 74 -11.94 1.47 -13.21
CA LEU A 74 -13.10 1.87 -12.42
C LEU A 74 -13.50 3.29 -12.81
N GLU A 75 -14.79 3.56 -12.96
CA GLU A 75 -15.31 4.85 -13.42
C GLU A 75 -14.73 6.06 -12.68
N ARG A 76 -14.63 5.95 -11.34
CA ARG A 76 -14.08 7.01 -10.47
C ARG A 76 -12.58 7.29 -10.64
N PHE A 77 -11.81 6.37 -11.28
CA PHE A 77 -10.38 6.51 -11.54
C PHE A 77 -10.04 6.57 -13.03
N ALA A 78 -11.07 6.52 -13.88
CA ALA A 78 -10.87 6.61 -15.33
C ALA A 78 -10.13 7.92 -15.70
N PRO A 79 -9.22 7.85 -16.68
CA PRO A 79 -8.96 6.72 -17.59
C PRO A 79 -7.93 5.70 -17.08
N HIS A 80 -7.44 5.82 -15.85
CA HIS A 80 -6.34 4.99 -15.34
C HIS A 80 -6.85 3.71 -14.67
N ALA A 81 -6.09 2.61 -14.81
CA ALA A 81 -6.25 1.43 -13.97
C ALA A 81 -5.54 1.67 -12.63
N LEU A 82 -6.06 1.09 -11.53
CA LEU A 82 -5.58 1.36 -10.19
C LEU A 82 -5.42 0.07 -9.37
N HIS A 83 -4.28 -0.07 -8.67
CA HIS A 83 -3.98 -1.01 -7.58
C HIS A 83 -4.04 -2.52 -7.91
N GLY A 84 -4.22 -2.91 -9.18
CA GLY A 84 -4.37 -4.31 -9.56
C GLY A 84 -5.71 -4.91 -9.17
N ASP A 85 -5.75 -6.23 -9.00
CA ASP A 85 -6.99 -6.98 -8.81
C ASP A 85 -7.16 -7.45 -7.36
N GLY A 86 -6.06 -7.55 -6.58
CA GLY A 86 -6.05 -8.14 -5.26
C GLY A 86 -6.95 -7.46 -4.24
N TRP A 87 -7.01 -6.12 -4.25
CA TRP A 87 -7.81 -5.33 -3.34
C TRP A 87 -9.33 -5.40 -3.60
N LEU A 88 -9.74 -5.91 -4.77
CA LEU A 88 -11.15 -6.08 -5.16
C LEU A 88 -11.59 -7.55 -5.12
N SER A 89 -10.68 -8.46 -4.80
CA SER A 89 -10.90 -9.89 -4.84
C SER A 89 -11.18 -10.46 -3.44
N SER A 90 -11.87 -11.59 -3.40
CA SER A 90 -12.04 -12.34 -2.15
C SER A 90 -10.82 -13.24 -1.92
N TRP A 91 -10.23 -13.16 -0.72
CA TRP A 91 -9.09 -13.96 -0.30
C TRP A 91 -9.53 -15.17 0.50
N THR A 92 -8.85 -16.30 0.30
CA THR A 92 -9.08 -17.54 1.03
C THR A 92 -8.22 -17.59 2.28
N VAL A 93 -8.83 -17.92 3.42
CA VAL A 93 -8.10 -18.14 4.67
C VAL A 93 -7.50 -19.55 4.65
N GLU A 94 -6.17 -19.63 4.72
CA GLU A 94 -5.44 -20.92 4.77
C GLU A 94 -5.17 -21.34 6.22
N ASN A 95 -4.83 -20.38 7.07
CA ASN A 95 -4.53 -20.67 8.48
C ASN A 95 -4.88 -19.47 9.35
N GLN A 96 -5.32 -19.75 10.59
CA GLN A 96 -5.66 -18.73 11.57
C GLN A 96 -5.33 -19.21 12.99
N THR A 97 -4.75 -18.31 13.77
CA THR A 97 -4.57 -18.41 15.22
C THR A 97 -5.21 -17.20 15.91
N ALA A 98 -5.04 -17.07 17.23
CA ALA A 98 -5.52 -15.88 17.96
C ALA A 98 -4.82 -14.59 17.51
N SER A 99 -3.57 -14.65 17.06
CA SER A 99 -2.75 -13.45 16.71
C SER A 99 -2.31 -13.39 15.25
N ARG A 100 -2.59 -14.41 14.42
CA ARG A 100 -2.09 -14.52 13.06
C ARG A 100 -3.13 -15.09 12.13
N VAL A 101 -3.20 -14.53 10.92
CA VAL A 101 -3.97 -15.10 9.80
C VAL A 101 -3.09 -15.14 8.55
N GLU A 102 -3.24 -16.21 7.78
CA GLU A 102 -2.64 -16.39 6.47
C GLU A 102 -3.74 -16.55 5.44
N MET A 103 -3.66 -15.75 4.37
CA MET A 103 -4.67 -15.68 3.33
C MET A 103 -4.01 -15.78 1.96
N THR A 104 -4.67 -16.44 1.01
CA THR A 104 -4.19 -16.58 -0.37
C THR A 104 -5.22 -16.10 -1.36
N LEU A 105 -4.73 -15.67 -2.53
CA LEU A 105 -5.53 -15.34 -3.69
C LEU A 105 -4.86 -15.94 -4.93
N ASP A 106 -5.59 -16.77 -5.67
CA ASP A 106 -5.18 -17.29 -6.97
C ASP A 106 -5.86 -16.50 -8.08
N TRP A 107 -5.06 -15.93 -8.98
CA TRP A 107 -5.50 -15.27 -10.20
C TRP A 107 -5.12 -16.14 -11.41
N THR A 108 -6.10 -16.52 -12.19
CA THR A 108 -5.88 -17.45 -13.32
C THR A 108 -5.46 -16.76 -14.63
N GLY A 109 -5.37 -15.43 -14.61
CA GLY A 109 -5.18 -14.60 -15.81
C GLY A 109 -6.51 -14.26 -16.48
N ASP A 110 -6.61 -13.06 -16.99
CA ASP A 110 -7.78 -12.59 -17.74
C ASP A 110 -7.35 -11.84 -19.00
N ALA A 111 -7.88 -12.24 -20.15
CA ALA A 111 -7.59 -11.57 -21.42
C ALA A 111 -8.14 -10.14 -21.50
N GLY A 112 -9.15 -9.81 -20.69
CA GLY A 112 -9.72 -8.46 -20.55
C GLY A 112 -9.14 -7.64 -19.41
N GLY A 113 -8.24 -8.22 -18.60
CA GLY A 113 -7.60 -7.62 -17.43
C GLY A 113 -6.12 -7.96 -17.33
N TRP A 114 -5.66 -8.33 -16.13
CA TRP A 114 -4.26 -8.77 -15.93
C TRP A 114 -4.05 -10.17 -16.54
N PRO A 115 -3.22 -10.29 -17.58
CA PRO A 115 -3.25 -11.48 -18.40
C PRO A 115 -2.34 -12.62 -17.95
N TRP A 116 -1.58 -12.44 -16.87
CA TRP A 116 -0.67 -13.46 -16.33
C TRP A 116 -1.27 -14.10 -15.08
N PRO A 117 -1.25 -15.45 -15.00
CA PRO A 117 -1.62 -16.12 -13.75
C PRO A 117 -0.62 -15.84 -12.63
N TRP A 118 -1.13 -15.63 -11.42
CA TRP A 118 -0.32 -15.45 -10.23
C TRP A 118 -1.04 -15.96 -8.98
N ARG A 119 -0.27 -16.25 -7.95
CA ARG A 119 -0.77 -16.49 -6.60
C ARG A 119 -0.18 -15.43 -5.67
N ALA A 120 -1.01 -14.81 -4.85
CA ALA A 120 -0.56 -13.99 -3.74
C ALA A 120 -0.81 -14.69 -2.40
N ASN A 121 0.07 -14.40 -1.44
CA ASN A 121 -0.08 -14.78 -0.05
C ASN A 121 0.06 -13.54 0.81
N GLN A 122 -0.88 -13.34 1.75
CA GLN A 122 -0.83 -12.28 2.74
C GLN A 122 -0.85 -12.89 4.15
N ILE A 123 0.14 -12.50 4.95
CA ILE A 123 0.22 -12.86 6.36
C ILE A 123 0.01 -11.60 7.18
N VAL A 124 -0.95 -11.63 8.10
CA VAL A 124 -1.19 -10.55 9.06
C VAL A 124 -1.00 -11.14 10.46
N GLU A 125 -0.10 -10.55 11.24
CA GLU A 125 0.28 -11.06 12.54
C GLU A 125 0.44 -9.92 13.56
N LEU A 126 -0.21 -10.05 14.71
CA LEU A 126 0.06 -9.24 15.88
C LEU A 126 1.31 -9.82 16.57
N ILE A 127 2.41 -9.09 16.44
CA ILE A 127 3.69 -9.38 17.09
C ILE A 127 3.76 -8.63 18.43
N GLY A 128 4.50 -9.14 19.41
CA GLY A 128 4.52 -8.68 20.81
C GLY A 128 4.22 -7.21 21.08
N ASP A 129 4.72 -6.28 20.28
CA ASP A 129 4.60 -4.82 20.45
C ASP A 129 3.99 -4.10 19.22
N GLY A 130 3.41 -4.85 18.26
CA GLY A 130 2.87 -4.24 17.04
C GLY A 130 2.12 -5.19 16.12
N LEU A 131 1.92 -4.72 14.89
CA LEU A 131 1.38 -5.47 13.76
C LEU A 131 2.47 -5.68 12.72
N SER A 132 2.56 -6.88 12.15
CA SER A 132 3.33 -7.17 10.93
C SER A 132 2.38 -7.60 9.80
N ILE A 133 2.61 -7.10 8.59
CA ILE A 133 1.95 -7.57 7.36
C ILE A 133 3.03 -7.92 6.35
N ALA A 134 2.99 -9.16 5.85
CA ALA A 134 3.82 -9.61 4.72
C ALA A 134 2.91 -9.96 3.55
N LEU A 135 3.25 -9.46 2.37
CA LEU A 135 2.56 -9.73 1.11
C LEU A 135 3.55 -10.29 0.10
N SER A 136 3.23 -11.39 -0.53
CA SER A 136 4.04 -12.00 -1.59
C SER A 136 3.21 -12.30 -2.83
N ILE A 137 3.89 -12.35 -3.97
CA ILE A 137 3.32 -12.79 -5.25
C ILE A 137 4.23 -13.83 -5.88
N THR A 138 3.63 -14.86 -6.46
CA THR A 138 4.31 -15.91 -7.24
C THR A 138 3.74 -15.91 -8.66
N ASN A 139 4.60 -15.89 -9.66
CA ASN A 139 4.18 -16.11 -11.05
C ASN A 139 3.86 -17.60 -11.24
N THR A 140 2.59 -17.95 -11.40
CA THR A 140 2.13 -19.31 -11.64
C THR A 140 1.90 -19.63 -13.11
N GLY A 141 2.17 -18.66 -14.01
CA GLY A 141 2.10 -18.82 -15.46
C GLY A 141 3.36 -19.42 -16.07
N ASP A 142 3.38 -19.47 -17.38
CA ASP A 142 4.47 -20.01 -18.22
C ASP A 142 5.32 -18.91 -18.89
N ALA A 143 4.96 -17.66 -18.73
CA ALA A 143 5.67 -16.51 -19.28
C ALA A 143 6.15 -15.54 -18.17
N ILE A 144 7.19 -14.76 -18.45
CA ILE A 144 7.62 -13.67 -17.56
C ILE A 144 6.47 -12.67 -17.41
N MET A 145 6.20 -12.22 -16.19
CA MET A 145 5.20 -11.20 -15.91
C MET A 145 5.81 -9.99 -15.20
N PRO A 146 5.33 -8.76 -15.42
CA PRO A 146 5.69 -7.63 -14.58
C PRO A 146 5.01 -7.77 -13.21
N ALA A 147 5.67 -7.39 -12.13
CA ALA A 147 5.09 -7.48 -10.80
C ALA A 147 5.52 -6.30 -9.93
N GLY A 148 4.61 -5.87 -9.08
CA GLY A 148 4.84 -4.92 -8.02
C GLY A 148 3.87 -5.17 -6.87
N LEU A 149 4.28 -4.77 -5.68
CA LEU A 149 3.52 -4.96 -4.45
C LEU A 149 3.46 -3.67 -3.65
N GLY A 150 2.48 -3.58 -2.78
CA GLY A 150 2.38 -2.53 -1.78
C GLY A 150 1.33 -2.82 -0.73
N LEU A 151 1.31 -1.97 0.28
CA LEU A 151 0.33 -1.99 1.36
C LEU A 151 -0.24 -0.57 1.52
N HIS A 152 -1.55 -0.46 1.73
CA HIS A 152 -2.26 0.82 1.74
C HIS A 152 -2.87 1.12 3.13
N PRO A 153 -2.05 1.39 4.15
CA PRO A 153 -2.53 1.72 5.49
C PRO A 153 -3.05 3.16 5.56
N TYR A 154 -4.21 3.34 6.17
CA TYR A 154 -4.78 4.62 6.55
C TYR A 154 -4.47 4.89 8.01
N VAL A 155 -3.34 5.53 8.30
CA VAL A 155 -2.90 5.81 9.67
C VAL A 155 -3.78 6.91 10.26
N GLN A 156 -4.30 6.67 11.48
CA GLN A 156 -5.19 7.61 12.16
C GLN A 156 -4.49 8.94 12.39
N ARG A 157 -5.08 10.04 11.89
CA ARG A 157 -4.61 11.42 12.06
C ARG A 157 -5.40 12.12 13.16
N HIS A 158 -4.72 12.95 13.93
CA HIS A 158 -5.27 13.88 14.90
C HIS A 158 -4.97 15.33 14.48
N PRO A 159 -5.64 16.35 15.03
CA PRO A 159 -5.41 17.75 14.66
C PRO A 159 -3.96 18.22 14.88
N ASP A 160 -3.26 17.64 15.86
CA ASP A 160 -1.86 17.92 16.21
C ASP A 160 -0.87 16.98 15.52
N SER A 161 -1.33 16.16 14.58
CA SER A 161 -0.46 15.16 13.94
C SER A 161 0.66 15.77 13.12
N ARG A 162 1.85 15.20 13.31
CA ARG A 162 3.10 15.53 12.60
C ARG A 162 3.68 14.28 11.97
N LEU A 163 3.91 14.33 10.65
CA LEU A 163 4.53 13.24 9.91
C LEU A 163 6.03 13.48 9.75
N THR A 164 6.83 12.46 10.04
CA THR A 164 8.28 12.44 9.82
C THR A 164 8.64 11.23 8.95
N LEU A 165 9.33 11.47 7.86
CA LEU A 165 10.03 10.45 7.04
C LEU A 165 11.14 11.13 6.25
N SER A 166 12.17 10.37 5.89
CA SER A 166 13.27 10.86 5.06
C SER A 166 13.22 10.20 3.68
N ALA A 167 13.29 11.01 2.63
CA ALA A 167 13.33 10.56 1.23
C ALA A 167 14.25 11.47 0.42
N GLU A 168 14.86 10.91 -0.63
CA GLU A 168 15.75 11.68 -1.51
C GLU A 168 15.00 12.54 -2.52
N SER A 169 13.87 12.06 -3.00
CA SER A 169 13.09 12.74 -4.05
C SER A 169 11.59 12.53 -3.89
N VAL A 170 10.82 13.50 -4.35
CA VAL A 170 9.39 13.38 -4.64
C VAL A 170 9.18 13.35 -6.15
N TRP A 171 8.25 12.55 -6.64
CA TRP A 171 7.90 12.51 -8.05
C TRP A 171 6.73 13.45 -8.33
N LEU A 172 7.01 14.54 -9.09
CA LEU A 172 5.98 15.47 -9.54
C LEU A 172 5.11 14.80 -10.59
N THR A 173 3.83 15.14 -10.59
CA THR A 173 2.83 14.55 -11.48
C THR A 173 2.25 15.58 -12.45
N ASP A 174 1.76 15.12 -13.59
CA ASP A 174 0.91 15.89 -14.49
C ASP A 174 -0.48 16.15 -13.88
N ALA A 175 -1.33 16.87 -14.60
CA ALA A 175 -2.71 17.15 -14.19
C ALA A 175 -3.58 15.88 -14.07
N ARG A 176 -3.13 14.73 -14.59
CA ARG A 176 -3.79 13.43 -14.52
C ARG A 176 -3.23 12.55 -13.38
N GLN A 177 -2.32 13.12 -12.57
CA GLN A 177 -1.63 12.42 -11.48
C GLN A 177 -0.72 11.27 -11.96
N ILE A 178 -0.14 11.39 -13.15
CA ILE A 178 0.88 10.49 -13.68
C ILE A 178 2.26 11.10 -13.43
N PRO A 179 3.24 10.35 -12.89
CA PRO A 179 4.57 10.86 -12.61
C PRO A 179 5.30 11.35 -13.87
N GLU A 180 5.89 12.54 -13.79
CA GLU A 180 6.67 13.14 -14.87
C GLU A 180 8.18 13.12 -14.58
N ARG A 181 8.59 13.56 -13.40
CA ARG A 181 10.01 13.70 -13.04
C ARG A 181 10.23 13.75 -11.52
N PRO A 182 11.40 13.32 -11.06
CA PRO A 182 11.80 13.53 -9.67
C PRO A 182 12.15 15.00 -9.40
N ALA A 183 11.97 15.41 -8.15
CA ALA A 183 12.31 16.73 -7.64
C ALA A 183 12.71 16.65 -6.15
N ALA A 184 13.26 17.73 -5.60
CA ALA A 184 13.51 17.80 -4.16
C ALA A 184 12.18 17.69 -3.39
N PRO A 185 12.12 16.97 -2.24
CA PRO A 185 10.90 16.81 -1.45
C PRO A 185 10.21 18.15 -1.11
N SER A 186 10.98 19.22 -0.89
CA SER A 186 10.47 20.57 -0.60
C SER A 186 9.62 21.20 -1.71
N GLN A 187 9.60 20.63 -2.91
CA GLN A 187 8.70 21.11 -3.98
C GLN A 187 7.24 20.66 -3.80
N VAL A 188 7.00 19.68 -2.92
CA VAL A 188 5.66 19.24 -2.52
C VAL A 188 5.53 19.34 -1.01
N ALA A 189 6.18 18.45 -0.27
CA ALA A 189 6.26 18.46 1.18
C ALA A 189 7.54 17.75 1.64
N ASP A 190 8.36 18.43 2.43
CA ASP A 190 9.55 17.85 3.08
C ASP A 190 9.19 17.38 4.48
N TRP A 191 9.13 16.07 4.66
CA TRP A 191 8.75 15.44 5.92
C TRP A 191 9.93 15.22 6.88
N SER A 192 11.18 15.47 6.45
CA SER A 192 12.39 15.07 7.17
C SER A 192 12.54 15.69 8.56
N ALA A 193 12.03 16.91 8.76
CA ALA A 193 12.04 17.61 10.04
C ALA A 193 10.76 17.44 10.87
N GLY A 194 9.82 16.58 10.41
CA GLY A 194 8.52 16.42 11.04
C GLY A 194 7.57 17.58 10.71
N LEU A 195 6.86 17.50 9.59
CA LEU A 195 5.91 18.52 9.15
C LEU A 195 4.54 18.29 9.81
N PRO A 196 3.93 19.31 10.46
CA PRO A 196 2.55 19.19 10.90
C PRO A 196 1.62 18.96 9.71
N LEU A 197 0.73 17.98 9.80
CA LEU A 197 -0.21 17.70 8.73
C LEU A 197 -1.23 18.85 8.51
N ALA A 198 -1.45 19.68 9.53
CA ALA A 198 -2.27 20.88 9.42
C ALA A 198 -1.64 21.97 8.53
N ASP A 199 -0.31 21.98 8.42
CA ASP A 199 0.46 22.95 7.63
C ASP A 199 0.85 22.38 6.24
N ALA A 200 0.65 21.09 6.03
CA ALA A 200 0.99 20.44 4.76
C ALA A 200 -0.02 20.80 3.67
N PRO A 201 0.41 20.95 2.40
CA PRO A 201 -0.51 21.01 1.27
C PRO A 201 -1.24 19.68 1.08
N PHE A 202 -2.21 19.64 0.17
CA PHE A 202 -2.69 18.35 -0.35
C PHE A 202 -1.54 17.59 -1.01
N VAL A 203 -1.31 16.35 -0.59
CA VAL A 203 -0.26 15.48 -1.14
C VAL A 203 -0.89 14.19 -1.65
N ASP A 204 -0.58 13.81 -2.90
CA ASP A 204 -0.82 12.50 -3.50
C ASP A 204 0.38 12.18 -4.41
N HIS A 205 1.54 11.86 -3.80
CA HIS A 205 2.80 11.76 -4.51
C HIS A 205 3.65 10.57 -4.02
N ALA A 206 4.39 9.98 -4.96
CA ALA A 206 5.39 8.97 -4.66
C ALA A 206 6.72 9.63 -4.28
N TYR A 207 7.35 9.09 -3.25
CA TYR A 207 8.70 9.47 -2.81
C TYR A 207 9.64 8.30 -3.02
N SER A 208 10.86 8.59 -3.48
CA SER A 208 11.93 7.60 -3.70
C SER A 208 13.13 7.85 -2.83
N GLY A 209 13.96 6.82 -2.62
CA GLY A 209 15.10 6.89 -1.71
C GLY A 209 14.69 7.13 -0.26
N TRP A 210 13.53 6.66 0.15
CA TRP A 210 13.12 6.72 1.53
C TRP A 210 13.79 5.63 2.37
N THR A 211 13.90 5.86 3.67
CA THR A 211 14.69 4.99 4.57
C THR A 211 13.97 3.72 5.00
N GLY A 212 12.71 3.53 4.62
CA GLY A 212 11.87 2.43 5.09
C GLY A 212 11.16 2.73 6.43
N GLU A 213 11.38 3.92 7.03
CA GLU A 213 10.76 4.31 8.28
C GLU A 213 9.96 5.60 8.12
N ALA A 214 8.75 5.61 8.70
CA ALA A 214 7.94 6.80 8.89
C ALA A 214 7.38 6.84 10.32
N ALA A 215 7.22 8.03 10.88
CA ALA A 215 6.61 8.23 12.19
C ALA A 215 5.50 9.27 12.11
N LEU A 216 4.34 8.95 12.68
CA LEU A 216 3.23 9.89 12.88
C LEU A 216 3.04 10.12 14.37
N GLU A 217 3.26 11.35 14.80
CA GLU A 217 3.05 11.79 16.18
C GLU A 217 1.80 12.65 16.27
N GLY A 218 0.93 12.40 17.25
CA GLY A 218 -0.29 13.16 17.48
C GLY A 218 -1.27 12.43 18.40
N GLY A 219 -2.20 13.15 18.99
CA GLY A 219 -3.17 12.58 19.93
C GLY A 219 -2.52 11.90 21.14
N GLY A 220 -1.34 12.38 21.58
CA GLY A 220 -0.60 11.83 22.72
C GLY A 220 0.13 10.53 22.45
N ARG A 221 0.38 10.16 21.19
CA ARG A 221 1.12 8.93 20.82
C ARG A 221 1.97 9.11 19.58
N ARG A 222 2.89 8.17 19.41
CA ARG A 222 3.71 8.00 18.21
C ARG A 222 3.40 6.65 17.57
N VAL A 223 3.04 6.66 16.30
CA VAL A 223 2.91 5.47 15.46
C VAL A 223 4.13 5.43 14.54
N ILE A 224 4.83 4.28 14.51
CA ILE A 224 6.00 4.05 13.66
C ILE A 224 5.61 3.00 12.63
N LEU A 225 5.84 3.29 11.36
CA LEU A 225 5.76 2.35 10.25
C LEU A 225 7.16 2.02 9.79
N ASN A 226 7.51 0.73 9.81
CA ASN A 226 8.74 0.21 9.23
C ASN A 226 8.38 -0.71 8.06
N ALA A 227 9.05 -0.51 6.92
CA ALA A 227 8.92 -1.37 5.75
C ALA A 227 10.27 -2.03 5.43
N ASP A 228 10.23 -3.21 4.83
CA ASP A 228 11.46 -3.85 4.38
C ASP A 228 12.06 -3.12 3.15
N PRO A 229 13.35 -3.36 2.84
CA PRO A 229 14.04 -2.67 1.72
C PRO A 229 13.42 -2.92 0.34
N ALA A 230 12.58 -3.96 0.17
CA ALA A 230 11.88 -4.20 -1.08
C ALA A 230 10.87 -3.08 -1.38
N ALA A 231 10.34 -2.42 -0.35
CA ALA A 231 9.51 -1.22 -0.48
C ALA A 231 10.39 0.02 -0.68
N ALA A 232 11.10 0.09 -1.80
CA ALA A 232 12.01 1.20 -2.11
C ALA A 232 11.32 2.55 -2.36
N TRP A 233 10.00 2.54 -2.43
CA TRP A 233 9.14 3.70 -2.65
C TRP A 233 8.11 3.83 -1.53
N VAL A 234 7.69 5.05 -1.28
CA VAL A 234 6.52 5.32 -0.42
C VAL A 234 5.58 6.29 -1.11
N GLN A 235 4.30 5.92 -1.23
CA GLN A 235 3.25 6.85 -1.64
C GLN A 235 2.71 7.53 -0.40
N ILE A 236 2.64 8.86 -0.41
CA ILE A 236 1.98 9.65 0.63
C ILE A 236 0.71 10.24 0.05
N TYR A 237 -0.43 9.90 0.68
CA TYR A 237 -1.70 10.55 0.42
C TYR A 237 -2.17 11.26 1.69
N ALA A 238 -2.07 12.58 1.70
CA ALA A 238 -2.41 13.45 2.82
C ALA A 238 -3.49 14.45 2.41
N PRO A 239 -4.77 14.07 2.48
CA PRO A 239 -5.88 14.99 2.21
C PRO A 239 -6.02 16.03 3.33
N LEU A 240 -6.50 17.25 2.98
CA LEU A 240 -6.49 18.38 3.90
C LEU A 240 -7.40 18.18 5.13
N ASP A 241 -8.61 17.69 4.94
CA ASP A 241 -9.65 17.63 5.97
C ASP A 241 -9.98 16.19 6.41
N ALA A 242 -9.03 15.25 6.27
CA ALA A 242 -9.25 13.86 6.66
C ALA A 242 -8.70 13.58 8.07
N ASP A 243 -9.28 12.57 8.70
CA ASP A 243 -8.81 12.01 9.97
C ASP A 243 -7.76 10.91 9.79
N PHE A 244 -7.14 10.84 8.61
CA PHE A 244 -6.09 9.89 8.27
C PHE A 244 -5.01 10.51 7.38
N VAL A 245 -3.89 9.81 7.30
CA VAL A 245 -2.86 9.94 6.27
C VAL A 245 -2.49 8.54 5.77
N CYS A 246 -2.37 8.35 4.45
CA CYS A 246 -1.85 7.10 3.92
C CYS A 246 -0.33 7.22 3.79
N ILE A 247 0.37 6.22 4.33
CA ILE A 247 1.81 6.06 4.23
C ILE A 247 2.02 4.67 3.62
N GLU A 248 2.11 4.61 2.30
CA GLU A 248 2.01 3.36 1.56
C GLU A 248 3.39 2.87 1.13
N PRO A 249 3.99 1.87 1.82
CA PRO A 249 5.19 1.22 1.33
C PRO A 249 4.87 0.44 0.06
N VAL A 250 5.56 0.78 -1.04
CA VAL A 250 5.35 0.17 -2.35
C VAL A 250 6.69 -0.15 -3.00
N THR A 251 6.70 -1.15 -3.87
CA THR A 251 7.94 -1.63 -4.51
C THR A 251 8.31 -0.84 -5.75
N HIS A 252 7.39 -0.07 -6.30
CA HIS A 252 7.56 0.72 -7.52
C HIS A 252 6.75 2.02 -7.48
N ARG A 253 7.14 3.01 -8.29
CA ARG A 253 6.38 4.24 -8.46
C ARG A 253 5.07 4.01 -9.25
N PRO A 254 4.10 4.95 -9.19
CA PRO A 254 2.96 4.94 -10.10
C PRO A 254 3.42 4.92 -11.56
N ASP A 255 2.65 4.26 -12.41
CA ASP A 255 2.89 4.10 -13.85
C ASP A 255 4.27 3.51 -14.23
N ALA A 256 4.82 2.66 -13.36
CA ALA A 256 6.11 2.00 -13.59
C ALA A 256 6.10 1.10 -14.84
N HIS A 257 4.96 0.60 -15.25
CA HIS A 257 4.76 -0.23 -16.45
C HIS A 257 5.03 0.54 -17.75
N ASN A 258 4.89 1.85 -17.73
CA ASN A 258 5.16 2.76 -18.85
C ASN A 258 6.47 3.54 -18.67
N ALA A 259 7.24 3.25 -17.63
CA ALA A 259 8.53 3.89 -17.39
C ALA A 259 9.51 3.64 -18.53
N PRO A 260 10.36 4.61 -18.89
CA PRO A 260 11.47 4.38 -19.82
C PRO A 260 12.36 3.23 -19.32
N LYS A 261 12.81 2.36 -20.22
CA LYS A 261 13.70 1.23 -19.87
C LYS A 261 15.01 1.64 -19.17
N SER A 262 15.42 2.89 -19.35
CA SER A 262 16.61 3.46 -18.68
C SER A 262 16.36 3.89 -17.24
N GLU A 263 15.11 3.85 -16.77
CA GLU A 263 14.71 4.31 -15.44
C GLU A 263 14.56 3.13 -14.49
N THR A 264 15.02 3.28 -13.27
CA THR A 264 14.74 2.34 -12.18
C THR A 264 13.37 2.67 -11.58
N SER A 265 12.33 2.07 -12.13
CA SER A 265 10.95 2.32 -11.70
C SER A 265 10.50 1.46 -10.50
N GLY A 266 11.27 0.42 -10.16
CA GLY A 266 10.97 -0.55 -9.10
C GLY A 266 10.10 -1.72 -9.55
N LEU A 267 9.57 -1.72 -10.78
CA LEU A 267 8.83 -2.85 -11.33
C LEU A 267 9.75 -4.04 -11.58
N LEU A 268 9.33 -5.24 -11.17
CA LEU A 268 10.12 -6.47 -11.28
C LEU A 268 9.55 -7.41 -12.35
N PRO A 269 10.41 -7.94 -13.25
CA PRO A 269 10.03 -9.07 -14.08
C PRO A 269 10.15 -10.37 -13.26
N LEU A 270 9.05 -11.10 -13.07
CA LEU A 270 9.05 -12.42 -12.44
C LEU A 270 8.99 -13.52 -13.49
N ALA A 271 10.00 -14.38 -13.52
CA ALA A 271 9.98 -15.58 -14.33
C ALA A 271 8.96 -16.60 -13.77
N PRO A 272 8.52 -17.59 -14.58
CA PRO A 272 7.68 -18.68 -14.12
C PRO A 272 8.20 -19.33 -12.84
N GLY A 273 7.34 -19.48 -11.84
CA GLY A 273 7.66 -20.05 -10.52
C GLY A 273 8.42 -19.11 -9.56
N GLN A 274 8.87 -17.95 -10.00
CA GLN A 274 9.52 -16.99 -9.10
C GLN A 274 8.50 -16.29 -8.20
N SER A 275 8.96 -16.00 -6.97
CA SER A 275 8.21 -15.25 -5.97
C SER A 275 8.96 -13.97 -5.57
N PHE A 276 8.19 -12.99 -5.13
CA PHE A 276 8.67 -11.72 -4.60
C PHE A 276 7.79 -11.31 -3.42
N SER A 277 8.33 -10.60 -2.43
CA SER A 277 7.59 -10.20 -1.25
C SER A 277 7.94 -8.79 -0.80
N VAL A 278 7.03 -8.18 -0.06
CA VAL A 278 7.19 -6.93 0.68
C VAL A 278 6.56 -7.08 2.05
N SER A 279 7.08 -6.39 3.06
CA SER A 279 6.47 -6.37 4.37
C SER A 279 6.49 -4.98 4.99
N MET A 280 5.57 -4.75 5.93
CA MET A 280 5.59 -3.60 6.84
C MET A 280 5.27 -4.04 8.27
N ALA A 281 5.73 -3.25 9.23
CA ALA A 281 5.33 -3.36 10.61
C ALA A 281 4.86 -2.01 11.14
N LEU A 282 3.86 -2.04 12.03
CA LEU A 282 3.32 -0.88 12.73
C LEU A 282 3.50 -1.06 14.23
N PHE A 283 4.08 -0.05 14.86
CA PHE A 283 4.28 0.03 16.32
C PHE A 283 3.60 1.27 16.86
N ALA A 284 3.23 1.26 18.13
CA ALA A 284 2.70 2.43 18.81
C ALA A 284 3.29 2.60 20.21
N THR A 285 3.56 3.84 20.59
CA THR A 285 4.01 4.22 21.93
C THR A 285 3.30 5.49 22.39
N ASP A 286 3.09 5.66 23.69
CA ASP A 286 2.63 6.94 24.22
C ASP A 286 3.76 7.98 24.11
N LEU A 287 3.40 9.24 23.82
CA LEU A 287 4.32 10.36 23.93
C LEU A 287 4.45 10.75 25.41
N ALA A 288 5.68 11.08 25.82
CA ALA A 288 5.99 11.47 27.18
C ALA A 288 5.38 12.84 27.55
#